data_8edaaf64e516c516d527e261ec95f3ee
#
_entry.id   8edaaf64e516c516d527e261ec95f3ee
#
_cell.length_a   1.000
_cell.length_b   1.000
_cell.length_c   1.000
_cell.angle_alpha   90.00
_cell.angle_beta   90.00
_cell.angle_gamma   90.00
#
_symmetry.space_group_name_H-M   'P 1'
#
loop_
_entity.id
_entity.type
_entity.pdbx_description
1 polymer ?
#
loop_
_entity_poly.entity_id
_entity_poly.type
_entity_poly.pdbx_seq_one_letter_code
_entity_poly.pdbx_strand_id
1 'polypeptide(L)'
;MDFSTVKSLTIPEGNVIKIMSGNVVLWTKPEEPGPTPSGDLPPSNQVWYEAPAILPEYNLGSPVSHTYDESTKRGVLTYSEDIRQSVDVHYFAFRGTPITKIWWPDCCTSWDGDCMHTCPNLKEIYAGSALHSISDGTCNGGTSPEKIVLYNNENFYANETGLVKKSDNTLYLGTVNLDIRNTPCTTLGSRCMADMHLTDKTLYFPSTMNSSTGDWNIGGETPEPYTIYLPCSTAPNWTLSYIRGIITWHIPATNSGYENWKTHQSDWTFVEDL
;
A
#
# COMPACT_ATOMS: atom_id res chain seq x y z
N MET A 1 -40.27 -1.79 25.02
CA MET A 1 -39.57 -1.64 26.32
C MET A 1 -40.12 -0.40 26.99
N ASP A 2 -40.59 -0.52 28.20
CA ASP A 2 -41.14 0.60 28.98
C ASP A 2 -39.99 1.26 29.73
N PHE A 3 -39.63 2.47 29.35
CA PHE A 3 -38.60 3.30 29.98
C PHE A 3 -39.16 4.23 31.06
N SER A 4 -40.42 4.04 31.49
CA SER A 4 -41.14 4.93 32.40
C SER A 4 -40.49 5.07 33.78
N THR A 5 -39.52 4.26 34.16
CA THR A 5 -38.78 4.29 35.43
C THR A 5 -37.41 4.98 35.37
N VAL A 6 -36.94 5.44 34.20
CA VAL A 6 -35.69 6.16 34.10
C VAL A 6 -35.92 7.65 34.27
N LYS A 7 -35.71 8.15 35.49
CA LYS A 7 -36.04 9.55 35.87
C LYS A 7 -35.09 10.61 35.36
N SER A 8 -33.94 10.33 34.93
CA SER A 8 -32.98 11.08 34.12
C SER A 8 -31.62 10.39 34.17
N LEU A 9 -30.96 10.23 33.07
CA LEU A 9 -29.58 9.80 33.02
C LEU A 9 -28.75 11.00 32.56
N THR A 10 -28.07 11.66 33.49
CA THR A 10 -27.07 12.67 33.16
C THR A 10 -25.73 11.95 32.98
N ILE A 11 -25.28 11.83 31.76
CA ILE A 11 -23.99 11.19 31.43
C ILE A 11 -22.97 12.29 31.27
N PRO A 12 -21.89 12.32 32.07
CA PRO A 12 -20.75 13.15 31.78
C PRO A 12 -20.22 12.76 30.38
N GLU A 13 -19.88 13.73 29.55
CA GLU A 13 -19.33 13.47 28.22
C GLU A 13 -18.19 12.44 28.35
N GLY A 14 -18.35 11.31 27.69
CA GLY A 14 -17.22 10.48 27.33
C GLY A 14 -17.25 9.00 27.61
N ASN A 15 -18.00 8.39 28.58
CA ASN A 15 -17.66 7.01 28.93
C ASN A 15 -18.80 6.10 29.44
N VAL A 16 -19.98 6.11 28.84
CA VAL A 16 -20.93 5.02 29.13
C VAL A 16 -20.72 3.87 28.17
N ILE A 17 -20.12 2.80 28.66
CA ILE A 17 -19.88 1.57 27.86
C ILE A 17 -21.11 0.65 27.94
N LYS A 18 -21.88 0.70 29.06
CA LYS A 18 -23.06 -0.16 29.25
C LYS A 18 -24.10 0.52 30.16
N ILE A 19 -25.38 0.35 29.83
CA ILE A 19 -26.50 0.62 30.72
C ILE A 19 -27.01 -0.72 31.22
N MET A 20 -27.10 -0.87 32.54
CA MET A 20 -27.48 -2.12 33.19
C MET A 20 -28.74 -1.90 34.04
N SER A 21 -29.62 -2.89 34.08
CA SER A 21 -30.67 -3.00 35.08
C SER A 21 -30.48 -4.33 35.84
N GLY A 22 -29.95 -4.26 37.04
CA GLY A 22 -29.45 -5.47 37.73
C GLY A 22 -28.31 -6.11 36.95
N ASN A 23 -28.44 -7.40 36.64
CA ASN A 23 -27.47 -8.13 35.84
C ASN A 23 -27.81 -8.15 34.31
N VAL A 24 -28.83 -7.41 33.90
CA VAL A 24 -29.27 -7.37 32.49
C VAL A 24 -28.67 -6.16 31.79
N VAL A 25 -27.94 -6.38 30.70
CA VAL A 25 -27.44 -5.31 29.81
C VAL A 25 -28.63 -4.76 29.03
N LEU A 26 -29.01 -3.52 29.28
CA LEU A 26 -30.08 -2.83 28.55
C LEU A 26 -29.57 -2.16 27.27
N TRP A 27 -28.35 -1.69 27.30
CA TRP A 27 -27.70 -1.04 26.18
C TRP A 27 -26.17 -1.13 26.33
N THR A 28 -25.49 -1.40 25.25
CA THR A 28 -24.05 -1.24 25.14
C THR A 28 -23.79 -0.10 24.17
N LYS A 29 -22.91 0.83 24.51
CA LYS A 29 -22.42 1.79 23.50
C LYS A 29 -21.93 0.94 22.33
N PRO A 30 -22.45 1.12 21.11
CA PRO A 30 -21.81 0.52 19.94
C PRO A 30 -20.33 0.90 20.01
N GLU A 31 -19.42 -0.04 19.82
CA GLU A 31 -18.01 0.31 19.63
C GLU A 31 -17.97 1.37 18.54
N GLU A 32 -17.37 2.51 18.84
CA GLU A 32 -17.30 3.57 17.84
C GLU A 32 -16.68 2.95 16.59
N PRO A 33 -17.29 3.13 15.41
CA PRO A 33 -16.65 2.73 14.17
C PRO A 33 -15.26 3.34 14.22
N GLY A 34 -14.23 2.52 14.03
CA GLY A 34 -12.85 2.98 14.07
C GLY A 34 -12.71 4.28 13.27
N PRO A 35 -11.81 5.19 13.64
CA PRO A 35 -11.78 6.57 13.16
C PRO A 35 -11.98 6.66 11.66
N THR A 36 -12.78 7.64 11.26
CA THR A 36 -13.04 7.97 9.86
C THR A 36 -11.70 8.31 9.19
N PRO A 37 -11.45 7.93 7.93
CA PRO A 37 -10.16 8.15 7.27
C PRO A 37 -9.96 9.62 6.92
N SER A 38 -9.72 10.44 7.94
CA SER A 38 -9.27 11.83 7.81
C SER A 38 -8.04 12.03 8.68
N GLY A 39 -6.93 11.41 8.29
CA GLY A 39 -5.63 11.69 8.88
C GLY A 39 -5.24 10.87 10.12
N ASP A 40 -6.09 10.02 10.64
CA ASP A 40 -5.79 9.26 11.85
C ASP A 40 -5.28 7.86 11.52
N LEU A 41 -4.15 7.51 12.11
CA LEU A 41 -3.60 6.15 12.09
C LEU A 41 -4.11 5.35 13.30
N PRO A 42 -4.09 3.99 13.22
CA PRO A 42 -4.42 3.15 14.36
C PRO A 42 -3.56 3.45 15.58
N PRO A 43 -4.07 3.20 16.80
CA PRO A 43 -3.24 3.08 17.99
C PRO A 43 -2.09 2.08 17.77
N SER A 44 -1.01 2.22 18.53
CA SER A 44 0.24 1.45 18.35
C SER A 44 0.05 -0.08 18.43
N ASN A 45 -1.01 -0.52 19.07
CA ASN A 45 -1.35 -1.95 19.21
C ASN A 45 -2.50 -2.41 18.30
N GLN A 46 -2.82 -1.64 17.25
CA GLN A 46 -3.91 -2.00 16.33
C GLN A 46 -3.45 -1.97 14.86
N VAL A 47 -4.09 -2.80 14.04
CA VAL A 47 -4.11 -2.68 12.58
C VAL A 47 -5.56 -2.59 12.14
N TRP A 48 -5.88 -1.63 11.26
CA TRP A 48 -7.19 -1.48 10.68
C TRP A 48 -7.18 -1.90 9.21
N TYR A 49 -8.27 -2.49 8.79
CA TYR A 49 -8.45 -2.84 7.38
C TYR A 49 -9.89 -2.61 6.94
N GLU A 50 -10.11 -2.46 5.64
CA GLU A 50 -11.42 -2.60 5.00
C GLU A 50 -11.43 -3.86 4.13
N ALA A 51 -12.53 -4.62 4.18
CA ALA A 51 -12.75 -5.82 3.39
C ALA A 51 -14.26 -6.06 3.23
N PRO A 52 -14.72 -6.86 2.24
CA PRO A 52 -16.14 -7.20 2.08
C PRO A 52 -16.76 -7.90 3.29
N ALA A 53 -15.97 -8.64 4.06
CA ALA A 53 -16.35 -9.35 5.27
C ALA A 53 -15.18 -9.40 6.26
N ILE A 54 -15.46 -9.82 7.50
CA ILE A 54 -14.39 -10.09 8.48
C ILE A 54 -13.39 -11.10 7.91
N LEU A 55 -12.10 -10.82 8.10
CA LEU A 55 -11.06 -11.72 7.59
C LEU A 55 -11.07 -13.04 8.37
N PRO A 56 -11.22 -14.19 7.69
CA PRO A 56 -11.21 -15.49 8.36
C PRO A 56 -9.81 -15.92 8.76
N GLU A 57 -8.81 -15.54 7.95
CA GLU A 57 -7.41 -15.93 8.13
C GLU A 57 -6.49 -14.75 7.76
N TYR A 58 -5.40 -14.61 8.50
CA TYR A 58 -4.29 -13.68 8.25
C TYR A 58 -3.09 -14.14 9.09
N ASN A 59 -1.89 -13.74 8.70
CA ASN A 59 -0.66 -14.19 9.35
C ASN A 59 0.04 -13.07 10.13
N LEU A 60 -0.70 -12.35 10.95
CA LEU A 60 -0.18 -11.25 11.79
C LEU A 60 -0.36 -11.60 13.28
N GLY A 61 0.19 -12.73 13.71
CA GLY A 61 0.13 -13.18 15.09
C GLY A 61 -1.30 -13.45 15.60
N SER A 62 -1.46 -13.43 16.94
CA SER A 62 -2.74 -13.68 17.59
C SER A 62 -3.23 -12.40 18.26
N PRO A 63 -4.18 -11.67 17.67
CA PRO A 63 -4.76 -10.51 18.33
C PRO A 63 -5.57 -10.92 19.56
N VAL A 64 -5.63 -10.05 20.57
CA VAL A 64 -6.48 -10.23 21.75
C VAL A 64 -7.95 -9.95 21.42
N SER A 65 -8.21 -9.17 20.38
CA SER A 65 -9.55 -9.02 19.81
C SER A 65 -9.49 -8.77 18.30
N HIS A 66 -10.54 -9.24 17.63
CA HIS A 66 -10.80 -8.97 16.22
C HIS A 66 -12.25 -8.56 16.07
N THR A 67 -12.50 -7.29 15.78
CA THR A 67 -13.85 -6.74 15.57
C THR A 67 -14.05 -6.38 14.11
N TYR A 68 -15.32 -6.37 13.67
CA TYR A 68 -15.68 -6.00 12.32
C TYR A 68 -17.03 -5.28 12.30
N ASP A 69 -17.08 -4.14 11.64
CA ASP A 69 -18.30 -3.36 11.43
C ASP A 69 -18.81 -3.57 10.00
N GLU A 70 -19.92 -4.27 9.89
CA GLU A 70 -20.58 -4.56 8.61
C GLU A 70 -21.06 -3.30 7.87
N SER A 71 -21.36 -2.22 8.58
CA SER A 71 -21.86 -0.98 7.96
C SER A 71 -20.75 -0.19 7.27
N THR A 72 -19.55 -0.19 7.84
CA THR A 72 -18.37 0.50 7.30
C THR A 72 -17.41 -0.44 6.57
N LYS A 73 -17.65 -1.76 6.63
CA LYS A 73 -16.76 -2.80 6.11
C LYS A 73 -15.36 -2.77 6.74
N ARG A 74 -15.25 -2.27 7.97
CA ARG A 74 -13.99 -2.09 8.66
C ARG A 74 -13.74 -3.16 9.71
N GLY A 75 -12.55 -3.75 9.66
CA GLY A 75 -12.02 -4.63 10.68
C GLY A 75 -10.93 -3.97 11.50
N VAL A 76 -10.87 -4.32 12.78
CA VAL A 76 -9.85 -3.88 13.73
C VAL A 76 -9.25 -5.10 14.40
N LEU A 77 -7.94 -5.27 14.23
CA LEU A 77 -7.12 -6.24 14.94
C LEU A 77 -6.45 -5.52 16.10
N THR A 78 -6.68 -5.97 17.34
CA THR A 78 -6.06 -5.39 18.54
C THR A 78 -5.15 -6.42 19.19
N TYR A 79 -3.94 -6.02 19.54
CA TYR A 79 -2.90 -6.84 20.14
C TYR A 79 -2.67 -6.44 21.60
N SER A 80 -2.06 -7.32 22.40
CA SER A 80 -1.72 -7.05 23.79
C SER A 80 -0.62 -6.01 23.95
N GLU A 81 0.21 -5.83 22.93
CA GLU A 81 1.36 -4.94 22.93
C GLU A 81 1.40 -4.10 21.65
N ASP A 82 2.24 -3.07 21.64
CA ASP A 82 2.48 -2.24 20.45
C ASP A 82 2.99 -3.07 19.27
N ILE A 83 2.46 -2.83 18.10
CA ILE A 83 2.95 -3.41 16.84
C ILE A 83 4.18 -2.63 16.40
N ARG A 84 5.33 -3.29 16.43
CA ARG A 84 6.63 -2.71 16.04
C ARG A 84 7.36 -3.68 15.13
N GLN A 85 8.32 -3.20 14.36
CA GLN A 85 9.33 -3.96 13.60
C GLN A 85 8.90 -5.31 12.96
N SER A 86 9.89 -6.09 12.57
CA SER A 86 9.78 -7.38 11.89
C SER A 86 9.04 -8.49 12.66
N VAL A 87 8.85 -8.34 13.98
CA VAL A 87 8.02 -9.26 14.77
C VAL A 87 6.54 -9.03 14.48
N ASP A 88 6.19 -7.85 14.00
CA ASP A 88 4.85 -7.32 13.97
C ASP A 88 4.24 -7.34 12.56
N VAL A 89 5.07 -7.18 11.53
CA VAL A 89 4.65 -7.27 10.12
C VAL A 89 5.32 -8.49 9.50
N HIS A 90 4.82 -9.65 9.88
CA HIS A 90 5.32 -10.92 9.40
C HIS A 90 5.25 -11.06 7.89
N TYR A 91 6.24 -11.78 7.38
CA TYR A 91 6.19 -12.40 6.08
C TYR A 91 4.80 -13.03 5.85
N PHE A 92 4.10 -12.60 4.79
CA PHE A 92 2.72 -13.01 4.47
C PHE A 92 1.60 -12.48 5.39
N ALA A 93 1.76 -11.40 6.11
CA ALA A 93 0.76 -10.91 7.10
C ALA A 93 -0.69 -10.92 6.59
N PHE A 94 -0.96 -10.36 5.41
CA PHE A 94 -2.29 -10.31 4.78
C PHE A 94 -2.36 -11.04 3.44
N ARG A 95 -1.41 -11.92 3.15
CA ARG A 95 -1.35 -12.62 1.88
C ARG A 95 -2.66 -13.35 1.55
N GLY A 96 -3.15 -13.12 0.33
CA GLY A 96 -4.36 -13.78 -0.18
C GLY A 96 -5.67 -13.27 0.42
N THR A 97 -5.63 -12.19 1.19
CA THR A 97 -6.84 -11.64 1.80
C THR A 97 -7.59 -10.70 0.85
N PRO A 98 -8.93 -10.56 1.01
CA PRO A 98 -9.75 -9.68 0.18
C PRO A 98 -9.77 -8.23 0.67
N ILE A 99 -8.75 -7.76 1.40
CA ILE A 99 -8.68 -6.39 1.88
C ILE A 99 -8.73 -5.39 0.73
N THR A 100 -9.41 -4.25 0.96
CA THR A 100 -9.48 -3.13 0.01
C THR A 100 -8.63 -1.95 0.47
N LYS A 101 -8.49 -1.78 1.78
CA LYS A 101 -7.61 -0.78 2.40
C LYS A 101 -6.96 -1.35 3.65
N ILE A 102 -5.79 -0.80 3.98
CA ILE A 102 -5.05 -1.15 5.19
C ILE A 102 -4.44 0.09 5.83
N TRP A 103 -4.50 0.17 7.15
CA TRP A 103 -3.86 1.19 7.97
C TRP A 103 -2.92 0.52 8.96
N TRP A 104 -1.64 0.81 8.80
CA TRP A 104 -0.59 0.41 9.72
C TRP A 104 -0.42 1.47 10.80
N PRO A 105 -0.19 1.12 12.08
CA PRO A 105 0.05 2.10 13.14
C PRO A 105 1.34 2.89 12.91
N ASP A 106 1.42 4.07 13.54
CA ASP A 106 2.58 4.94 13.39
C ASP A 106 3.91 4.31 13.82
N CYS A 107 3.85 3.38 14.78
CA CYS A 107 5.02 2.65 15.26
C CYS A 107 5.52 1.52 14.33
N CYS A 108 4.80 1.19 13.25
CA CYS A 108 5.22 0.16 12.30
C CYS A 108 6.44 0.64 11.51
N THR A 109 7.58 -0.01 11.70
CA THR A 109 8.87 0.42 11.14
C THR A 109 9.22 -0.23 9.82
N SER A 110 8.64 -1.39 9.51
CA SER A 110 8.96 -2.14 8.30
C SER A 110 7.74 -2.89 7.74
N TRP A 111 7.75 -3.07 6.42
CA TRP A 111 6.89 -4.04 5.74
C TRP A 111 7.77 -5.16 5.19
N ASP A 112 7.53 -6.36 5.68
CA ASP A 112 8.28 -7.54 5.24
C ASP A 112 7.81 -8.03 3.87
N GLY A 113 8.61 -8.89 3.25
CA GLY A 113 8.33 -9.46 1.95
C GLY A 113 6.98 -10.16 1.93
N ASP A 114 6.26 -9.99 0.83
CA ASP A 114 4.95 -10.60 0.59
C ASP A 114 3.85 -10.29 1.64
N CYS A 115 4.02 -9.30 2.52
CA CYS A 115 3.05 -9.03 3.59
C CYS A 115 1.66 -8.67 3.07
N MET A 116 1.58 -8.07 1.88
CA MET A 116 0.33 -7.76 1.17
C MET A 116 0.27 -8.43 -0.21
N HIS A 117 0.95 -9.57 -0.36
CA HIS A 117 0.99 -10.34 -1.61
C HIS A 117 -0.36 -11.00 -1.92
N THR A 118 -0.75 -11.03 -3.19
CA THR A 118 -2.02 -11.63 -3.65
C THR A 118 -3.25 -11.06 -2.94
N CYS A 119 -3.26 -9.73 -2.73
CA CYS A 119 -4.41 -8.98 -2.24
C CYS A 119 -5.08 -8.25 -3.43
N PRO A 120 -5.87 -8.94 -4.27
CA PRO A 120 -6.30 -8.41 -5.57
C PRO A 120 -7.23 -7.19 -5.46
N ASN A 121 -7.82 -6.99 -4.29
CA ASN A 121 -8.75 -5.88 -4.04
C ASN A 121 -8.10 -4.69 -3.33
N LEU A 122 -6.83 -4.80 -2.91
CA LEU A 122 -6.14 -3.75 -2.16
C LEU A 122 -5.88 -2.53 -3.04
N LYS A 123 -6.47 -1.40 -2.66
CA LYS A 123 -6.39 -0.13 -3.38
C LYS A 123 -5.62 0.94 -2.62
N GLU A 124 -5.73 0.97 -1.30
CA GLU A 124 -5.15 2.05 -0.52
C GLU A 124 -4.36 1.51 0.68
N ILE A 125 -3.16 2.05 0.88
CA ILE A 125 -2.25 1.69 1.97
C ILE A 125 -1.91 2.95 2.74
N TYR A 126 -2.02 2.89 4.07
CA TYR A 126 -1.73 3.99 4.98
C TYR A 126 -0.71 3.58 6.02
N ALA A 127 0.28 4.43 6.28
CA ALA A 127 1.28 4.21 7.32
C ALA A 127 1.80 5.54 7.89
N GLY A 128 2.56 5.44 8.97
CA GLY A 128 3.03 6.59 9.72
C GLY A 128 4.51 6.91 9.54
N SER A 129 5.00 7.71 10.48
CA SER A 129 6.33 8.32 10.47
C SER A 129 7.45 7.31 10.67
N ALA A 130 7.20 6.22 11.40
CA ALA A 130 8.24 5.26 11.75
C ALA A 130 8.64 4.34 10.60
N LEU A 131 7.82 4.18 9.54
CA LEU A 131 8.16 3.31 8.41
C LEU A 131 9.46 3.78 7.73
N HIS A 132 10.46 2.90 7.69
CA HIS A 132 11.74 3.17 7.07
C HIS A 132 12.30 2.00 6.22
N SER A 133 11.66 0.84 6.27
CA SER A 133 12.06 -0.34 5.50
C SER A 133 10.87 -0.99 4.81
N ILE A 134 11.08 -1.36 3.55
CA ILE A 134 10.13 -2.11 2.73
C ILE A 134 10.93 -3.19 2.03
N SER A 135 10.53 -4.43 2.24
CA SER A 135 11.18 -5.58 1.60
C SER A 135 10.65 -5.81 0.20
N ASP A 136 11.43 -6.54 -0.58
CA ASP A 136 11.06 -6.95 -1.93
C ASP A 136 9.72 -7.70 -1.93
N GLY A 137 8.89 -7.39 -2.90
CA GLY A 137 7.66 -8.16 -3.11
C GLY A 137 6.53 -7.88 -2.15
N THR A 138 6.62 -6.83 -1.33
CA THR A 138 5.57 -6.44 -0.37
C THR A 138 4.15 -6.49 -0.96
N CYS A 139 3.96 -6.08 -2.22
CA CYS A 139 2.68 -6.04 -2.94
C CYS A 139 2.69 -6.85 -4.25
N ASN A 140 3.30 -8.03 -4.28
CA ASN A 140 3.33 -8.89 -5.48
C ASN A 140 2.02 -9.67 -5.70
N GLY A 141 2.01 -10.49 -6.77
CA GLY A 141 0.99 -11.50 -7.02
C GLY A 141 -0.39 -10.92 -7.34
N GLY A 142 -0.44 -9.85 -8.15
CA GLY A 142 -1.67 -9.19 -8.55
C GLY A 142 -2.21 -8.16 -7.57
N THR A 143 -1.48 -7.86 -6.49
CA THR A 143 -1.79 -6.71 -5.63
C THR A 143 -1.46 -5.43 -6.39
N SER A 144 -2.47 -4.59 -6.59
CA SER A 144 -2.37 -3.42 -7.47
C SER A 144 -2.89 -2.16 -6.76
N PRO A 145 -2.14 -1.61 -5.77
CA PRO A 145 -2.56 -0.43 -5.04
C PRO A 145 -2.66 0.79 -5.97
N GLU A 146 -3.62 1.64 -5.70
CA GLU A 146 -3.85 2.88 -6.43
C GLU A 146 -3.29 4.09 -5.70
N LYS A 147 -3.13 3.96 -4.36
CA LYS A 147 -2.70 5.05 -3.49
C LYS A 147 -1.93 4.53 -2.27
N ILE A 148 -0.86 5.25 -1.89
CA ILE A 148 -0.10 5.02 -0.67
C ILE A 148 0.03 6.36 0.06
N VAL A 149 -0.39 6.40 1.33
CA VAL A 149 -0.32 7.61 2.15
C VAL A 149 0.63 7.38 3.32
N LEU A 150 1.65 8.20 3.42
CA LEU A 150 2.55 8.23 4.57
C LEU A 150 2.36 9.52 5.35
N TYR A 151 2.03 9.39 6.64
CA TYR A 151 1.84 10.54 7.52
C TYR A 151 3.15 10.90 8.21
N ASN A 152 3.62 12.14 8.05
CA ASN A 152 4.81 12.70 8.71
C ASN A 152 6.10 11.86 8.54
N ASN A 153 6.23 11.12 7.45
CA ASN A 153 7.35 10.23 7.21
C ASN A 153 8.56 10.99 6.63
N GLU A 154 9.71 10.86 7.29
CA GLU A 154 10.94 11.51 6.86
C GLU A 154 11.83 10.61 5.99
N ASN A 155 11.57 9.30 5.92
CA ASN A 155 12.39 8.34 5.21
C ASN A 155 12.07 8.24 3.72
N PHE A 156 10.81 8.54 3.36
CA PHE A 156 10.34 8.51 1.97
C PHE A 156 9.91 9.91 1.51
N TYR A 157 9.92 10.14 0.21
CA TYR A 157 9.32 11.32 -0.37
C TYR A 157 7.79 11.24 -0.26
N ALA A 158 7.16 12.36 0.04
CA ALA A 158 5.70 12.47 0.13
C ALA A 158 5.09 12.40 -1.29
N ASN A 159 4.84 11.18 -1.76
CA ASN A 159 4.21 10.91 -3.03
C ASN A 159 3.23 9.74 -2.86
N GLU A 160 1.94 9.99 -3.10
CA GLU A 160 0.88 8.99 -2.90
C GLU A 160 0.90 7.87 -3.96
N THR A 161 1.68 8.02 -5.02
CA THR A 161 1.73 7.06 -6.13
C THR A 161 2.97 6.18 -6.14
N GLY A 162 3.94 6.45 -5.27
CA GLY A 162 5.15 5.65 -5.16
C GLY A 162 6.00 6.00 -3.95
N LEU A 163 6.61 5.00 -3.34
CA LEU A 163 7.52 5.14 -2.21
C LEU A 163 8.97 5.16 -2.68
N VAL A 164 9.51 6.36 -2.83
CA VAL A 164 10.92 6.59 -3.14
C VAL A 164 11.65 6.90 -1.85
N LYS A 165 12.61 6.07 -1.47
CA LYS A 165 13.40 6.24 -0.27
C LYS A 165 14.43 7.36 -0.44
N LYS A 166 14.51 8.28 0.53
CA LYS A 166 15.39 9.45 0.46
C LYS A 166 16.87 9.10 0.57
N SER A 167 17.22 8.03 1.29
CA SER A 167 18.62 7.67 1.55
C SER A 167 19.39 7.20 0.31
N ASP A 168 18.68 6.64 -0.69
CA ASP A 168 19.26 6.02 -1.88
C ASP A 168 18.53 6.36 -3.18
N ASN A 169 17.48 7.19 -3.12
CA ASN A 169 16.62 7.56 -4.25
C ASN A 169 16.07 6.36 -5.04
N THR A 170 15.76 5.27 -4.32
CA THR A 170 15.22 4.04 -4.91
C THR A 170 13.69 3.99 -4.75
N LEU A 171 12.98 3.65 -5.82
CA LEU A 171 11.56 3.31 -5.79
C LEU A 171 11.40 1.91 -5.19
N TYR A 172 10.89 1.81 -3.97
CA TYR A 172 10.65 0.52 -3.30
C TYR A 172 9.27 -0.05 -3.57
N LEU A 173 8.28 0.80 -3.76
CA LEU A 173 6.91 0.38 -4.10
C LEU A 173 6.24 1.46 -4.96
N GLY A 174 5.80 1.10 -6.15
CA GLY A 174 4.95 1.93 -7.00
C GLY A 174 3.48 1.55 -6.86
N THR A 175 2.60 2.39 -7.39
CA THR A 175 1.18 2.09 -7.60
C THR A 175 0.86 1.99 -9.08
N VAL A 176 -0.33 1.49 -9.40
CA VAL A 176 -0.80 1.46 -10.80
C VAL A 176 -1.01 2.86 -11.40
N ASN A 177 -0.98 3.90 -10.59
CA ASN A 177 -1.09 5.30 -10.99
C ASN A 177 0.24 6.05 -10.82
N LEU A 178 1.38 5.36 -10.95
CA LEU A 178 2.71 5.92 -10.66
C LEU A 178 2.95 7.24 -11.40
N ASP A 179 3.19 8.30 -10.63
CA ASP A 179 3.68 9.59 -11.10
C ASP A 179 4.75 10.12 -10.14
N ILE A 180 6.00 9.88 -10.48
CA ILE A 180 7.16 10.33 -9.69
C ILE A 180 8.05 11.31 -10.47
N ARG A 181 7.51 11.99 -11.50
CA ARG A 181 8.23 12.95 -12.35
C ARG A 181 9.00 14.00 -11.57
N ASN A 182 8.45 14.44 -10.44
CA ASN A 182 9.02 15.49 -9.61
C ASN A 182 9.72 14.94 -8.35
N THR A 183 9.93 13.63 -8.28
CA THR A 183 10.59 12.97 -7.15
C THR A 183 12.03 12.63 -7.53
N PRO A 184 13.04 12.88 -6.68
CA PRO A 184 14.42 12.53 -6.97
C PRO A 184 14.63 11.02 -6.92
N CYS A 185 14.12 10.30 -7.91
CA CYS A 185 14.29 8.87 -8.06
C CYS A 185 15.33 8.57 -9.12
N THR A 186 16.26 7.67 -8.81
CA THR A 186 17.34 7.27 -9.73
C THR A 186 17.34 5.77 -10.01
N THR A 187 16.69 4.98 -9.17
CA THR A 187 16.80 3.52 -9.20
C THR A 187 15.42 2.85 -9.05
N LEU A 188 15.15 1.85 -9.88
CA LEU A 188 14.05 0.91 -9.61
C LEU A 188 14.51 -0.14 -8.62
N GLY A 189 13.79 -0.31 -7.53
CA GLY A 189 13.97 -1.40 -6.57
C GLY A 189 13.48 -2.74 -7.14
N SER A 190 13.96 -3.82 -6.52
CA SER A 190 13.48 -5.16 -6.83
C SER A 190 11.98 -5.26 -6.55
N ARG A 191 11.23 -5.82 -7.51
CA ARG A 191 9.80 -6.08 -7.42
C ARG A 191 8.94 -4.87 -7.03
N CYS A 192 9.40 -3.65 -7.30
CA CYS A 192 8.72 -2.42 -6.89
C CYS A 192 7.31 -2.26 -7.51
N MET A 193 7.04 -2.90 -8.63
CA MET A 193 5.74 -2.94 -9.31
C MET A 193 5.49 -4.31 -9.99
N ALA A 194 6.04 -5.38 -9.42
CA ALA A 194 5.91 -6.71 -9.98
C ALA A 194 4.46 -7.24 -9.88
N ASP A 195 4.03 -7.94 -10.92
CA ASP A 195 2.72 -8.59 -11.04
C ASP A 195 1.51 -7.66 -10.84
N MET A 196 1.70 -6.34 -10.97
CA MET A 196 0.60 -5.38 -10.93
C MET A 196 -0.20 -5.40 -12.23
N HIS A 197 -1.51 -5.22 -12.13
CA HIS A 197 -2.39 -5.07 -13.28
C HIS A 197 -2.31 -3.64 -13.82
N LEU A 198 -1.56 -3.48 -14.92
CA LEU A 198 -1.26 -2.17 -15.52
C LEU A 198 -2.08 -1.86 -16.78
N THR A 199 -3.11 -2.63 -17.10
CA THR A 199 -3.93 -2.46 -18.32
C THR A 199 -4.39 -1.01 -18.49
N ASP A 200 -4.06 -0.43 -19.66
CA ASP A 200 -4.37 0.96 -20.02
C ASP A 200 -3.86 2.02 -19.03
N LYS A 201 -2.85 1.69 -18.24
CA LYS A 201 -2.24 2.61 -17.28
C LYS A 201 -1.10 3.41 -17.91
N THR A 202 -0.85 4.58 -17.31
CA THR A 202 0.25 5.46 -17.71
C THR A 202 1.14 5.73 -16.51
N LEU A 203 2.42 5.40 -16.67
CA LEU A 203 3.44 5.55 -15.63
C LEU A 203 4.38 6.70 -15.99
N TYR A 204 4.71 7.55 -15.03
CA TYR A 204 5.56 8.71 -15.23
C TYR A 204 6.81 8.66 -14.36
N PHE A 205 7.97 8.58 -15.00
CA PHE A 205 9.28 8.57 -14.34
C PHE A 205 10.01 9.91 -14.46
N PRO A 206 10.93 10.25 -13.55
CA PRO A 206 11.77 11.43 -13.65
C PRO A 206 12.90 11.22 -14.67
N SER A 207 13.47 12.31 -15.17
CA SER A 207 14.64 12.28 -16.06
C SER A 207 15.94 11.81 -15.38
N THR A 208 15.90 11.62 -14.08
CA THR A 208 17.05 11.19 -13.26
C THR A 208 17.19 9.67 -13.13
N MET A 209 16.27 8.89 -13.75
CA MET A 209 16.38 7.44 -13.73
C MET A 209 17.67 6.95 -14.36
N ASN A 210 18.36 6.03 -13.68
CA ASN A 210 19.68 5.58 -14.08
C ASN A 210 19.84 4.06 -14.03
N SER A 211 19.28 3.39 -13.02
CA SER A 211 19.53 1.96 -12.78
C SER A 211 18.30 1.20 -12.28
N SER A 212 18.41 -0.10 -12.27
CA SER A 212 17.49 -1.00 -11.53
C SER A 212 18.29 -1.96 -10.67
N THR A 213 17.68 -2.42 -9.58
CA THR A 213 18.23 -3.45 -8.70
C THR A 213 17.29 -4.64 -8.64
N GLY A 214 17.84 -5.81 -8.34
CA GLY A 214 17.05 -7.04 -8.18
C GLY A 214 16.33 -7.48 -9.46
N ASP A 215 15.16 -8.08 -9.30
CA ASP A 215 14.38 -8.72 -10.37
C ASP A 215 12.93 -8.21 -10.42
N TRP A 216 12.22 -8.49 -11.53
CA TRP A 216 10.77 -8.29 -11.69
C TRP A 216 10.31 -6.87 -11.35
N ASN A 217 10.96 -5.85 -11.92
CA ASN A 217 10.74 -4.46 -11.50
C ASN A 217 9.35 -3.92 -11.85
N ILE A 218 8.85 -4.15 -13.09
CA ILE A 218 7.59 -3.58 -13.58
C ILE A 218 6.82 -4.63 -14.39
N GLY A 219 5.50 -4.67 -14.18
CA GLY A 219 4.56 -5.50 -14.93
C GLY A 219 4.46 -6.93 -14.43
N GLY A 220 3.56 -7.70 -15.04
CA GLY A 220 3.19 -9.04 -14.63
C GLY A 220 3.53 -10.13 -15.64
N GLU A 221 3.16 -11.37 -15.30
CA GLU A 221 3.34 -12.54 -16.18
C GLU A 221 2.44 -12.49 -17.42
N THR A 222 1.27 -11.88 -17.30
CA THR A 222 0.36 -11.66 -18.44
C THR A 222 0.70 -10.36 -19.14
N PRO A 223 0.90 -10.35 -20.47
CA PRO A 223 1.21 -9.14 -21.19
C PRO A 223 -0.04 -8.24 -21.25
N GLU A 224 -0.01 -7.16 -20.48
CA GLU A 224 -1.03 -6.11 -20.47
C GLU A 224 -0.49 -4.86 -21.16
N PRO A 225 -1.29 -4.10 -21.95
CA PRO A 225 -0.85 -2.87 -22.56
C PRO A 225 -0.79 -1.74 -21.53
N TYR A 226 0.32 -0.99 -21.51
CA TYR A 226 0.47 0.23 -20.72
C TYR A 226 1.49 1.19 -21.32
N THR A 227 1.51 2.40 -20.84
CA THR A 227 2.35 3.48 -21.36
C THR A 227 3.36 3.94 -20.30
N ILE A 228 4.61 4.15 -20.70
CA ILE A 228 5.66 4.71 -19.83
C ILE A 228 6.21 5.99 -20.43
N TYR A 229 6.18 7.08 -19.66
CA TYR A 229 6.89 8.32 -19.94
C TYR A 229 8.24 8.32 -19.21
N LEU A 230 9.32 8.24 -19.98
CA LEU A 230 10.70 8.14 -19.47
C LEU A 230 11.56 9.25 -20.10
N PRO A 231 11.59 10.46 -19.51
CA PRO A 231 12.27 11.62 -20.09
C PRO A 231 13.80 11.60 -19.88
N CYS A 232 14.43 10.43 -19.97
CA CYS A 232 15.86 10.25 -19.86
C CYS A 232 16.51 10.38 -21.23
N SER A 233 17.39 11.36 -21.45
CA SER A 233 18.12 11.53 -22.71
C SER A 233 19.11 10.39 -22.98
N THR A 234 19.53 9.67 -21.95
CA THR A 234 20.30 8.43 -22.05
C THR A 234 19.49 7.30 -21.42
N ALA A 235 19.40 6.17 -22.11
CA ALA A 235 18.70 5.00 -21.61
C ALA A 235 19.25 4.56 -20.25
N PRO A 236 18.40 4.41 -19.22
CA PRO A 236 18.84 3.88 -17.93
C PRO A 236 19.41 2.46 -18.06
N ASN A 237 20.34 2.12 -17.19
CA ASN A 237 20.89 0.78 -17.11
C ASN A 237 19.93 -0.16 -16.33
N TRP A 238 18.78 -0.44 -16.93
CA TRP A 238 17.78 -1.35 -16.37
C TRP A 238 17.96 -2.78 -16.89
N THR A 239 17.62 -3.74 -16.08
CA THR A 239 17.58 -5.15 -16.49
C THR A 239 16.27 -5.41 -17.24
N LEU A 240 16.29 -5.25 -18.55
CA LEU A 240 15.09 -5.23 -19.42
C LEU A 240 14.26 -6.52 -19.35
N SER A 241 14.87 -7.67 -19.09
CA SER A 241 14.16 -8.95 -18.90
C SER A 241 13.21 -8.94 -17.70
N TYR A 242 13.33 -7.98 -16.81
CA TYR A 242 12.49 -7.80 -15.63
C TYR A 242 11.41 -6.73 -15.79
N ILE A 243 11.27 -6.20 -17.00
CA ILE A 243 10.20 -5.29 -17.39
C ILE A 243 9.31 -6.03 -18.39
N ARG A 244 8.04 -6.21 -18.05
CA ARG A 244 7.12 -7.06 -18.81
C ARG A 244 5.86 -6.31 -19.19
N GLY A 245 5.29 -6.69 -20.32
CA GLY A 245 4.04 -6.15 -20.84
C GLY A 245 4.16 -5.64 -22.27
N ILE A 246 3.05 -5.21 -22.84
CA ILE A 246 2.97 -4.52 -24.13
C ILE A 246 3.16 -3.04 -23.85
N ILE A 247 4.37 -2.51 -24.07
CA ILE A 247 4.73 -1.18 -23.58
C ILE A 247 4.85 -0.17 -24.71
N THR A 248 4.15 0.97 -24.55
CA THR A 248 4.44 2.18 -25.32
C THR A 248 5.36 3.08 -24.49
N TRP A 249 6.59 3.24 -24.97
CA TRP A 249 7.60 4.10 -24.36
C TRP A 249 7.58 5.48 -24.99
N HIS A 250 7.35 6.52 -24.19
CA HIS A 250 7.62 7.91 -24.59
C HIS A 250 8.98 8.31 -24.08
N ILE A 251 9.90 8.61 -25.00
CA ILE A 251 11.29 8.95 -24.72
C ILE A 251 11.66 10.27 -25.43
N PRO A 252 12.75 10.97 -25.02
CA PRO A 252 13.19 12.18 -25.69
C PRO A 252 13.51 11.96 -27.18
N ALA A 253 13.11 12.92 -28.03
CA ALA A 253 13.45 12.92 -29.47
C ALA A 253 14.98 12.94 -29.68
N THR A 254 15.72 13.59 -28.78
CA THR A 254 17.19 13.49 -28.73
C THR A 254 17.58 12.53 -27.64
N ASN A 255 17.87 11.29 -28.01
CA ASN A 255 18.16 10.21 -27.06
C ASN A 255 19.42 9.42 -27.47
N SER A 256 19.95 8.63 -26.51
CA SER A 256 21.06 7.72 -26.75
C SER A 256 20.93 6.45 -25.89
N GLY A 257 21.47 5.35 -26.34
CA GLY A 257 21.50 4.08 -25.64
C GLY A 257 20.20 3.26 -25.67
N TYR A 258 19.15 3.74 -26.35
CA TYR A 258 17.87 3.02 -26.47
C TYR A 258 17.85 1.96 -27.58
N GLU A 259 18.92 1.81 -28.37
CA GLU A 259 18.97 0.86 -29.50
C GLU A 259 18.74 -0.59 -29.03
N ASN A 260 19.36 -0.97 -27.91
CA ASN A 260 19.16 -2.30 -27.33
C ASN A 260 17.74 -2.49 -26.78
N TRP A 261 17.10 -1.41 -26.31
CA TRP A 261 15.72 -1.46 -25.81
C TRP A 261 14.75 -1.67 -26.97
N LYS A 262 14.92 -0.96 -28.08
CA LYS A 262 14.07 -1.04 -29.27
C LYS A 262 14.09 -2.44 -29.91
N THR A 263 15.12 -3.21 -29.65
CA THR A 263 15.28 -4.59 -30.18
C THR A 263 15.04 -5.68 -29.16
N HIS A 264 14.81 -5.33 -27.88
CA HIS A 264 14.73 -6.31 -26.79
C HIS A 264 13.45 -7.13 -26.82
N GLN A 265 12.30 -6.50 -27.04
CA GLN A 265 11.00 -7.15 -27.11
C GLN A 265 10.17 -6.61 -28.28
N SER A 266 9.53 -7.51 -29.03
CA SER A 266 8.70 -7.16 -30.19
C SER A 266 7.43 -6.39 -29.82
N ASP A 267 6.99 -6.51 -28.57
CA ASP A 267 5.76 -5.92 -28.08
C ASP A 267 5.96 -4.52 -27.48
N TRP A 268 7.17 -3.97 -27.62
CA TRP A 268 7.49 -2.62 -27.21
C TRP A 268 7.44 -1.64 -28.38
N THR A 269 6.73 -0.56 -28.19
CA THR A 269 6.66 0.57 -29.16
C THR A 269 7.37 1.79 -28.58
N PHE A 270 8.15 2.50 -29.39
CA PHE A 270 8.85 3.71 -28.96
C PHE A 270 8.30 4.93 -29.72
N VAL A 271 7.97 5.96 -28.94
CA VAL A 271 7.53 7.29 -29.41
C VAL A 271 8.56 8.31 -28.94
N GLU A 272 9.22 8.98 -29.88
CA GLU A 272 10.29 9.94 -29.59
C GLU A 272 9.71 11.37 -29.62
N ASP A 273 8.97 11.74 -28.53
CA ASP A 273 8.17 12.96 -28.47
C ASP A 273 8.36 13.79 -27.19
N LEU A 274 9.29 13.43 -26.31
CA LEU A 274 9.59 14.17 -25.07
C LEU A 274 10.71 15.20 -25.21
#